data_cb20064e34f225f75ca8b0374cdc949b
#
_entry.id   cb20064e34f225f75ca8b0374cdc949b
#
_cell.length_a   1.000
_cell.length_b   1.000
_cell.length_c   1.000
_cell.angle_alpha   90.00
_cell.angle_beta   90.00
_cell.angle_gamma   90.00
#
_symmetry.space_group_name_H-M   'P 1'
#
loop_
_entity.id
_entity.type
_entity.pdbx_description
1 polymer ?
#
loop_
_entity_poly.entity_id
_entity_poly.type
_entity_poly.pdbx_seq_one_letter_code
_entity_poly.pdbx_strand_id
1 'polypeptide(L)'
;MVVLFTVIALLASSSAPAWAAPGSERQGTSAIVHVVQWGESLSLIAMRYGVTTSAIVQANGIANPNFIYAGQRLTIPGSSAPPAPPPSGDSSTYVVRAGDTLSAIAYRFGTTVNTLVSMNGLVNPNLIYVGQVLKVPGQGGPDEPDKPVDTCVYVVQRGDNLTKIAVKYGVSVWAIAIANNLANPSFIWTGQRLAIPGCSSGDTPAPKPSPAPAPPPASTPTDPVPPGPVARMSTPEYGVHTFLWWSGEYRARDAQLAKDAGLIWAKELFPWRSIEGAGKGIFDWSVADDVVQKLNERGIKIIARVDFQPGWARADGANNGPPDNYRDYGDFVFALANRYKGRIQAYEIWNEPNLAREWGERPPNAAEYVALLRVAYQRIKEADPNAVVMTAGLAPTGTGLPHAIPDVQYLREMYQAGAKSYFDVLGVHAPGYKAAPETSPDEAQNNRDLGGQRFFCFRHVEDLRQVMVENGDAGKQMAVLEFGWTSDSRPGSPYSWHAVSEEIKADYIVRAYQWARDHWSPWMGAMTVLSIANPAWTEAEEQYWWSITNPDGSVRPAYEALKGAPK
;
A
#
# COMPACT_ATOMS: atom_id res chain seq x y z
N MET A 1 -15.27 35.42 19.15
CA MET A 1 -16.70 35.47 19.44
C MET A 1 -17.12 34.01 19.67
N VAL A 2 -17.23 33.64 20.94
CA VAL A 2 -17.50 32.28 21.38
C VAL A 2 -19.00 32.08 21.32
N VAL A 3 -19.49 31.05 20.64
CA VAL A 3 -20.88 30.63 20.72
C VAL A 3 -20.97 29.32 21.47
N LEU A 4 -21.43 29.45 22.69
CA LEU A 4 -21.74 28.38 23.63
C LEU A 4 -23.17 27.87 23.31
N PHE A 5 -23.34 26.57 23.04
CA PHE A 5 -24.69 25.98 23.00
C PHE A 5 -24.96 25.24 24.30
N THR A 6 -25.94 25.82 25.00
CA THR A 6 -26.51 25.32 26.26
C THR A 6 -27.52 24.22 25.95
N VAL A 7 -27.40 23.08 26.60
CA VAL A 7 -28.42 22.01 26.62
C VAL A 7 -29.51 22.38 27.62
N ILE A 8 -30.73 22.46 27.15
CA ILE A 8 -31.92 22.56 28.02
C ILE A 8 -32.59 21.19 28.10
N ALA A 9 -32.58 20.62 29.29
CA ALA A 9 -33.38 19.46 29.64
C ALA A 9 -34.82 19.89 29.96
N LEU A 10 -35.78 19.30 29.30
CA LEU A 10 -37.20 19.40 29.71
C LEU A 10 -37.67 18.02 30.20
N LEU A 11 -37.93 17.98 31.50
CA LEU A 11 -38.74 16.94 32.15
C LEU A 11 -40.21 17.21 31.93
N ALA A 12 -40.95 16.25 31.42
CA ALA A 12 -42.39 16.20 31.57
C ALA A 12 -42.84 14.77 31.87
N SER A 13 -43.37 14.60 33.06
CA SER A 13 -44.05 13.44 33.59
C SER A 13 -45.54 13.43 33.11
N SER A 14 -46.06 12.25 32.74
CA SER A 14 -47.36 11.77 33.28
C SER A 14 -47.84 10.46 32.63
N SER A 15 -48.06 9.50 33.52
CA SER A 15 -49.16 8.55 33.67
C SER A 15 -49.51 7.56 32.55
N ALA A 16 -49.42 6.30 32.98
CA ALA A 16 -49.98 5.09 32.38
C ALA A 16 -51.54 5.06 32.49
N PRO A 17 -52.20 4.18 31.73
CA PRO A 17 -52.66 2.97 32.42
C PRO A 17 -52.38 1.65 31.67
N ALA A 18 -52.29 0.62 32.50
CA ALA A 18 -52.10 -0.77 32.19
C ALA A 18 -53.34 -1.40 31.50
N TRP A 19 -53.07 -2.43 30.64
CA TRP A 19 -53.82 -3.70 30.65
C TRP A 19 -52.97 -4.83 30.10
N ALA A 20 -52.87 -5.89 30.89
CA ALA A 20 -52.10 -7.11 30.63
C ALA A 20 -52.94 -8.16 29.87
N ALA A 21 -52.29 -8.96 29.08
CA ALA A 21 -52.57 -10.36 28.93
C ALA A 21 -51.34 -11.13 28.40
N PRO A 22 -51.14 -12.39 28.74
CA PRO A 22 -49.86 -13.04 28.85
C PRO A 22 -49.52 -13.86 27.60
N GLY A 23 -48.24 -14.06 27.37
CA GLY A 23 -47.87 -15.15 26.51
C GLY A 23 -46.61 -14.96 25.68
N SER A 24 -45.63 -15.65 26.08
CA SER A 24 -44.36 -16.03 25.46
C SER A 24 -43.14 -15.25 25.97
N GLU A 25 -42.50 -15.85 26.96
CA GLU A 25 -41.09 -15.60 27.30
C GLU A 25 -40.24 -15.85 26.06
N ARG A 26 -39.78 -14.79 25.41
CA ARG A 26 -38.62 -14.87 24.56
C ARG A 26 -37.41 -14.83 25.50
N GLN A 27 -36.77 -15.97 25.65
CA GLN A 27 -35.44 -16.02 26.26
C GLN A 27 -34.56 -14.99 25.61
N GLY A 28 -34.15 -13.98 26.38
CA GLY A 28 -33.19 -12.98 25.96
C GLY A 28 -31.86 -13.67 25.68
N THR A 29 -31.47 -13.74 24.43
CA THR A 29 -30.11 -14.12 24.03
C THR A 29 -29.19 -13.01 24.53
N SER A 30 -28.37 -13.32 25.53
CA SER A 30 -27.30 -12.42 26.00
C SER A 30 -26.41 -12.07 24.83
N ALA A 31 -26.34 -10.78 24.49
CA ALA A 31 -25.42 -10.31 23.48
C ALA A 31 -23.99 -10.55 23.95
N ILE A 32 -23.18 -11.22 23.15
CA ILE A 32 -21.76 -11.45 23.43
C ILE A 32 -20.97 -10.23 23.02
N VAL A 33 -20.00 -9.81 23.85
CA VAL A 33 -19.06 -8.75 23.51
C VAL A 33 -17.75 -9.39 23.09
N HIS A 34 -17.34 -9.18 21.83
CA HIS A 34 -16.03 -9.55 21.30
C HIS A 34 -15.07 -8.34 21.38
N VAL A 35 -13.85 -8.57 21.85
CA VAL A 35 -12.78 -7.55 21.79
C VAL A 35 -11.89 -7.89 20.61
N VAL A 36 -11.89 -7.01 19.61
CA VAL A 36 -11.11 -7.19 18.38
C VAL A 36 -9.64 -7.39 18.73
N GLN A 37 -9.07 -8.47 18.22
CA GLN A 37 -7.65 -8.76 18.33
C GLN A 37 -6.90 -8.19 17.12
N TRP A 38 -5.60 -7.97 17.29
CA TRP A 38 -4.77 -7.49 16.20
C TRP A 38 -4.80 -8.47 15.01
N GLY A 39 -5.08 -7.94 13.80
CA GLY A 39 -5.21 -8.73 12.57
C GLY A 39 -6.60 -9.36 12.34
N GLU A 40 -7.59 -9.15 13.21
CA GLU A 40 -8.96 -9.57 12.96
C GLU A 40 -9.71 -8.62 12.02
N SER A 41 -10.57 -9.18 11.18
CA SER A 41 -11.53 -8.45 10.36
C SER A 41 -12.96 -8.77 10.79
N LEU A 42 -13.90 -7.89 10.47
CA LEU A 42 -15.32 -8.17 10.74
C LEU A 42 -15.81 -9.47 10.11
N SER A 43 -15.26 -9.85 8.96
CA SER A 43 -15.60 -11.11 8.29
C SER A 43 -15.14 -12.34 9.09
N LEU A 44 -13.93 -12.28 9.66
CA LEU A 44 -13.41 -13.35 10.53
C LEU A 44 -14.19 -13.45 11.83
N ILE A 45 -14.56 -12.32 12.43
CA ILE A 45 -15.36 -12.25 13.65
C ILE A 45 -16.76 -12.78 13.36
N ALA A 46 -17.39 -12.36 12.27
CA ALA A 46 -18.70 -12.82 11.84
C ALA A 46 -18.73 -14.36 11.64
N MET A 47 -17.73 -14.89 10.98
CA MET A 47 -17.56 -16.33 10.77
C MET A 47 -17.38 -17.08 12.11
N ARG A 48 -16.58 -16.56 13.04
CA ARG A 48 -16.35 -17.15 14.37
C ARG A 48 -17.65 -17.32 15.17
N TYR A 49 -18.56 -16.36 15.06
CA TYR A 49 -19.80 -16.32 15.83
C TYR A 49 -21.03 -16.79 15.04
N GLY A 50 -20.86 -17.24 13.79
CA GLY A 50 -21.94 -17.72 12.95
C GLY A 50 -22.98 -16.65 12.58
N VAL A 51 -22.55 -15.40 12.51
CA VAL A 51 -23.40 -14.24 12.18
C VAL A 51 -22.90 -13.59 10.88
N THR A 52 -23.70 -12.68 10.31
CA THR A 52 -23.26 -11.93 9.13
C THR A 52 -22.46 -10.70 9.54
N THR A 53 -21.53 -10.27 8.69
CA THR A 53 -20.79 -9.01 8.87
C THR A 53 -21.75 -7.83 9.03
N SER A 54 -22.83 -7.79 8.23
CA SER A 54 -23.87 -6.76 8.32
C SER A 54 -24.58 -6.73 9.67
N ALA A 55 -24.80 -7.89 10.30
CA ALA A 55 -25.39 -7.95 11.63
C ALA A 55 -24.48 -7.32 12.70
N ILE A 56 -23.18 -7.57 12.63
CA ILE A 56 -22.20 -6.94 13.52
C ILE A 56 -22.13 -5.44 13.27
N VAL A 57 -22.09 -5.01 12.01
CA VAL A 57 -22.09 -3.59 11.61
C VAL A 57 -23.28 -2.85 12.19
N GLN A 58 -24.49 -3.39 12.02
CA GLN A 58 -25.74 -2.78 12.54
C GLN A 58 -25.76 -2.73 14.07
N ALA A 59 -25.36 -3.84 14.74
CA ALA A 59 -25.37 -3.91 16.19
C ALA A 59 -24.38 -2.95 16.87
N ASN A 60 -23.37 -2.47 16.13
CA ASN A 60 -22.31 -1.62 16.66
C ASN A 60 -22.27 -0.22 16.03
N GLY A 61 -23.17 0.11 15.12
CA GLY A 61 -23.19 1.41 14.45
C GLY A 61 -21.92 1.71 13.65
N ILE A 62 -21.29 0.66 13.06
CA ILE A 62 -20.01 0.81 12.36
C ILE A 62 -20.25 1.48 11.01
N ALA A 63 -19.75 2.70 10.83
CA ALA A 63 -19.93 3.46 9.60
C ALA A 63 -19.10 2.87 8.43
N ASN A 64 -17.95 2.28 8.69
CA ASN A 64 -17.11 1.64 7.69
C ASN A 64 -16.76 0.21 8.12
N PRO A 65 -17.33 -0.84 7.46
CA PRO A 65 -17.09 -2.24 7.82
C PRO A 65 -15.63 -2.69 7.68
N ASN A 66 -14.83 -1.97 6.91
CA ASN A 66 -13.42 -2.27 6.70
C ASN A 66 -12.50 -1.60 7.74
N PHE A 67 -13.09 -0.89 8.69
CA PHE A 67 -12.33 -0.14 9.70
C PHE A 67 -12.72 -0.55 11.11
N ILE A 68 -12.08 -1.61 11.62
CA ILE A 68 -12.07 -1.98 13.02
C ILE A 68 -10.62 -2.05 13.50
N TYR A 69 -10.40 -1.81 14.79
CA TYR A 69 -9.05 -1.76 15.39
C TYR A 69 -8.92 -2.67 16.60
N ALA A 70 -7.72 -3.14 16.85
CA ALA A 70 -7.44 -3.99 17.99
C ALA A 70 -7.82 -3.28 19.31
N GLY A 71 -8.51 -4.01 20.20
CA GLY A 71 -9.09 -3.45 21.42
C GLY A 71 -10.52 -2.92 21.28
N GLN A 72 -11.04 -2.74 20.08
CA GLN A 72 -12.44 -2.34 19.84
C GLN A 72 -13.39 -3.41 20.39
N ARG A 73 -14.42 -3.00 21.13
CA ARG A 73 -15.45 -3.90 21.65
C ARG A 73 -16.61 -3.95 20.69
N LEU A 74 -16.95 -5.15 20.25
CA LEU A 74 -18.07 -5.39 19.31
C LEU A 74 -19.15 -6.22 19.97
N THR A 75 -20.38 -5.75 19.95
CA THR A 75 -21.56 -6.51 20.31
C THR A 75 -21.91 -7.46 19.18
N ILE A 76 -21.93 -8.77 19.45
CA ILE A 76 -22.26 -9.81 18.49
C ILE A 76 -23.72 -10.22 18.68
N PRO A 77 -24.63 -9.87 17.77
CA PRO A 77 -26.04 -10.14 17.91
C PRO A 77 -26.37 -11.61 17.62
N GLY A 78 -27.27 -12.19 18.41
CA GLY A 78 -27.85 -13.52 18.12
C GLY A 78 -26.90 -14.71 18.19
N SER A 79 -25.71 -14.55 18.80
CA SER A 79 -24.72 -15.61 18.94
C SER A 79 -24.91 -16.39 20.24
N SER A 80 -24.94 -17.73 20.14
CA SER A 80 -24.58 -18.58 21.27
C SER A 80 -23.05 -18.55 21.44
N ALA A 81 -22.57 -18.66 22.69
CA ALA A 81 -21.14 -18.68 22.99
C ALA A 81 -20.40 -19.63 22.03
N PRO A 82 -19.15 -19.28 21.62
CA PRO A 82 -18.34 -20.21 20.83
C PRO A 82 -18.32 -21.58 21.52
N PRO A 83 -18.38 -22.69 20.79
CA PRO A 83 -18.24 -24.00 21.39
C PRO A 83 -16.97 -24.02 22.22
N ALA A 84 -17.07 -24.52 23.47
CA ALA A 84 -15.92 -24.73 24.33
C ALA A 84 -14.86 -25.53 23.56
N PRO A 85 -13.56 -25.29 23.79
CA PRO A 85 -12.52 -26.12 23.19
C PRO A 85 -12.81 -27.58 23.53
N PRO A 86 -12.68 -28.52 22.56
CA PRO A 86 -12.90 -29.94 22.83
C PRO A 86 -11.99 -30.36 24.00
N PRO A 87 -12.47 -31.30 24.84
CA PRO A 87 -11.68 -31.78 25.95
C PRO A 87 -10.35 -32.34 25.43
N SER A 88 -9.29 -32.12 26.18
CA SER A 88 -7.92 -32.57 25.93
C SER A 88 -7.89 -34.10 25.71
N GLY A 89 -8.07 -34.51 24.46
CA GLY A 89 -7.76 -35.84 23.98
C GLY A 89 -6.37 -35.80 23.32
N ASP A 90 -5.70 -36.94 23.32
CA ASP A 90 -4.32 -37.17 22.90
C ASP A 90 -3.77 -36.16 21.86
N SER A 91 -2.68 -35.48 22.21
CA SER A 91 -1.99 -34.59 21.31
C SER A 91 -1.04 -35.37 20.41
N SER A 92 -1.15 -35.22 19.11
CA SER A 92 -0.14 -35.65 18.13
C SER A 92 0.86 -34.52 17.84
N THR A 93 1.93 -34.86 17.14
CA THR A 93 2.93 -33.86 16.74
C THR A 93 2.96 -33.72 15.23
N TYR A 94 3.17 -32.49 14.76
CA TYR A 94 3.34 -32.18 13.35
C TYR A 94 4.67 -31.46 13.12
N VAL A 95 5.44 -31.89 12.14
CA VAL A 95 6.69 -31.23 11.75
C VAL A 95 6.39 -30.23 10.63
N VAL A 96 6.64 -28.96 10.87
CA VAL A 96 6.43 -27.87 9.90
C VAL A 96 7.27 -28.12 8.65
N ARG A 97 6.64 -28.06 7.49
CA ARG A 97 7.26 -28.25 6.17
C ARG A 97 7.43 -26.92 5.45
N ALA A 98 8.23 -26.90 4.39
CA ALA A 98 8.39 -25.72 3.54
C ALA A 98 7.04 -25.31 2.93
N GLY A 99 6.66 -24.04 3.12
CA GLY A 99 5.37 -23.50 2.67
C GLY A 99 4.22 -23.59 3.67
N ASP A 100 4.41 -24.24 4.83
CA ASP A 100 3.39 -24.29 5.86
C ASP A 100 3.17 -22.92 6.52
N THR A 101 1.90 -22.66 6.83
CA THR A 101 1.49 -21.59 7.74
C THR A 101 0.71 -22.18 8.91
N LEU A 102 0.73 -21.52 10.05
CA LEU A 102 -0.01 -21.99 11.21
C LEU A 102 -1.52 -22.12 10.93
N SER A 103 -2.05 -21.28 10.04
CA SER A 103 -3.44 -21.34 9.58
C SER A 103 -3.73 -22.59 8.75
N ALA A 104 -2.82 -22.98 7.85
CA ALA A 104 -2.95 -24.19 7.05
C ALA A 104 -2.85 -25.44 7.94
N ILE A 105 -1.95 -25.45 8.92
CA ILE A 105 -1.80 -26.53 9.90
C ILE A 105 -3.05 -26.61 10.78
N ALA A 106 -3.57 -25.48 11.27
CA ALA A 106 -4.81 -25.45 12.06
C ALA A 106 -5.98 -26.06 11.29
N TYR A 107 -6.17 -25.69 10.04
CA TYR A 107 -7.19 -26.24 9.16
C TYR A 107 -7.01 -27.76 8.95
N ARG A 108 -5.78 -28.21 8.65
CA ARG A 108 -5.43 -29.62 8.44
C ARG A 108 -5.82 -30.52 9.62
N PHE A 109 -5.67 -30.00 10.84
CA PHE A 109 -5.97 -30.73 12.07
C PHE A 109 -7.33 -30.37 12.68
N GLY A 110 -8.23 -29.71 11.92
CA GLY A 110 -9.58 -29.38 12.37
C GLY A 110 -9.61 -28.48 13.61
N THR A 111 -8.59 -27.63 13.77
CA THR A 111 -8.41 -26.79 14.94
C THR A 111 -8.28 -25.30 14.56
N THR A 112 -8.00 -24.43 15.51
CA THR A 112 -7.79 -23.02 15.28
C THR A 112 -6.34 -22.62 15.45
N VAL A 113 -5.92 -21.51 14.81
CA VAL A 113 -4.59 -20.92 15.02
C VAL A 113 -4.34 -20.65 16.50
N ASN A 114 -5.34 -20.12 17.21
CA ASN A 114 -5.23 -19.84 18.64
C ASN A 114 -5.02 -21.11 19.49
N THR A 115 -5.66 -22.20 19.12
CA THR A 115 -5.44 -23.50 19.78
C THR A 115 -4.00 -23.96 19.58
N LEU A 116 -3.48 -23.89 18.33
CA LEU A 116 -2.09 -24.25 18.06
C LEU A 116 -1.09 -23.33 18.75
N VAL A 117 -1.37 -22.03 18.81
CA VAL A 117 -0.57 -21.05 19.55
C VAL A 117 -0.49 -21.42 21.03
N SER A 118 -1.65 -21.68 21.64
CA SER A 118 -1.73 -22.02 23.07
C SER A 118 -1.08 -23.37 23.37
N MET A 119 -1.29 -24.39 22.53
CA MET A 119 -0.70 -25.71 22.72
C MET A 119 0.83 -25.72 22.59
N ASN A 120 1.39 -24.77 21.85
CA ASN A 120 2.82 -24.72 21.52
C ASN A 120 3.56 -23.55 22.16
N GLY A 121 2.88 -22.70 22.91
CA GLY A 121 3.49 -21.53 23.53
C GLY A 121 4.10 -20.54 22.51
N LEU A 122 3.47 -20.41 21.33
CA LEU A 122 4.00 -19.56 20.28
C LEU A 122 3.77 -18.08 20.60
N VAL A 123 4.85 -17.31 20.67
CA VAL A 123 4.79 -15.87 20.93
C VAL A 123 4.26 -15.11 19.71
N ASN A 124 4.56 -15.60 18.49
CA ASN A 124 4.12 -15.01 17.24
C ASN A 124 3.53 -16.08 16.32
N PRO A 125 2.21 -16.06 16.05
CA PRO A 125 1.55 -17.05 15.20
C PRO A 125 1.98 -17.02 13.73
N ASN A 126 2.63 -15.96 13.28
CA ASN A 126 3.13 -15.81 11.92
C ASN A 126 4.58 -16.29 11.77
N LEU A 127 5.19 -16.79 12.85
CA LEU A 127 6.59 -17.19 12.85
C LEU A 127 6.72 -18.65 13.26
N ILE A 128 6.64 -19.55 12.28
CA ILE A 128 6.98 -20.96 12.40
C ILE A 128 8.08 -21.30 11.40
N TYR A 129 8.93 -22.26 11.74
CA TYR A 129 10.11 -22.62 10.95
C TYR A 129 10.01 -24.02 10.39
N VAL A 130 10.52 -24.26 9.21
CA VAL A 130 10.65 -25.61 8.62
C VAL A 130 11.45 -26.50 9.56
N GLY A 131 10.90 -27.68 9.88
CA GLY A 131 11.46 -28.60 10.87
C GLY A 131 10.99 -28.34 12.31
N GLN A 132 10.27 -27.28 12.59
CA GLN A 132 9.67 -27.03 13.90
C GLN A 132 8.60 -28.10 14.21
N VAL A 133 8.66 -28.68 15.40
CA VAL A 133 7.66 -29.65 15.86
C VAL A 133 6.55 -28.92 16.60
N LEU A 134 5.34 -29.02 16.10
CA LEU A 134 4.15 -28.45 16.73
C LEU A 134 3.27 -29.56 17.33
N LYS A 135 2.78 -29.35 18.55
CA LYS A 135 1.68 -30.13 19.13
C LYS A 135 0.40 -29.77 18.42
N VAL A 136 -0.34 -30.76 17.96
CA VAL A 136 -1.63 -30.60 17.28
C VAL A 136 -2.69 -31.48 17.97
N PRO A 137 -3.99 -31.14 17.92
CA PRO A 137 -5.04 -31.98 18.51
C PRO A 137 -5.05 -33.36 17.87
N GLY A 138 -5.13 -34.40 18.70
CA GLY A 138 -5.15 -35.79 18.27
C GLY A 138 -6.52 -36.25 17.83
N GLN A 139 -7.03 -35.76 16.71
CA GLN A 139 -8.09 -36.47 15.95
C GLN A 139 -7.90 -36.21 14.46
N GLY A 140 -7.52 -37.25 13.74
CA GLY A 140 -7.83 -37.51 12.33
C GLY A 140 -7.18 -36.62 11.30
N GLY A 141 -5.87 -36.49 11.35
CA GLY A 141 -5.17 -36.34 10.09
C GLY A 141 -5.02 -37.74 9.49
N PRO A 142 -5.30 -37.97 8.21
CA PRO A 142 -4.96 -39.27 7.63
C PRO A 142 -3.43 -39.36 7.57
N ASP A 143 -2.84 -40.11 8.50
CA ASP A 143 -1.57 -40.79 8.26
C ASP A 143 -1.86 -41.98 7.33
N GLU A 144 -1.98 -41.68 6.05
CA GLU A 144 -1.69 -42.64 5.00
C GLU A 144 -0.91 -41.87 3.92
N PRO A 145 0.33 -42.31 3.61
CA PRO A 145 0.97 -41.87 2.39
C PRO A 145 0.21 -42.48 1.21
N ASP A 146 -0.23 -41.63 0.29
CA ASP A 146 -0.57 -41.97 -1.07
C ASP A 146 -1.73 -42.98 -1.31
N LYS A 147 -2.98 -42.52 -1.07
CA LYS A 147 -4.01 -42.81 -2.04
C LYS A 147 -4.09 -41.65 -3.02
N PRO A 148 -4.00 -41.87 -4.34
CA PRO A 148 -4.25 -40.79 -5.31
C PRO A 148 -5.69 -40.31 -5.07
N VAL A 149 -5.83 -39.08 -4.54
CA VAL A 149 -7.11 -38.39 -4.61
C VAL A 149 -7.34 -38.17 -6.09
N ASP A 150 -8.44 -38.74 -6.64
CA ASP A 150 -8.82 -38.48 -8.02
C ASP A 150 -8.83 -36.98 -8.24
N THR A 151 -7.90 -36.49 -9.06
CA THR A 151 -7.74 -35.09 -9.38
C THR A 151 -7.97 -34.91 -10.86
N CYS A 152 -8.81 -33.97 -11.24
CA CYS A 152 -8.90 -33.50 -12.61
C CYS A 152 -8.12 -32.18 -12.78
N VAL A 153 -7.71 -31.89 -14.02
CA VAL A 153 -7.01 -30.65 -14.33
C VAL A 153 -7.99 -29.68 -14.98
N TYR A 154 -8.16 -28.54 -14.35
CA TYR A 154 -8.92 -27.43 -14.92
C TYR A 154 -7.97 -26.37 -15.50
N VAL A 155 -8.26 -25.91 -16.72
CA VAL A 155 -7.53 -24.78 -17.32
C VAL A 155 -8.36 -23.52 -17.09
N VAL A 156 -7.80 -22.59 -16.35
CA VAL A 156 -8.45 -21.32 -15.98
C VAL A 156 -8.84 -20.55 -17.25
N GLN A 157 -10.11 -20.17 -17.34
CA GLN A 157 -10.68 -19.39 -18.43
C GLN A 157 -10.68 -17.90 -18.09
N ARG A 158 -10.77 -17.04 -19.10
CA ARG A 158 -10.89 -15.59 -18.91
C ARG A 158 -12.14 -15.25 -18.08
N GLY A 159 -11.96 -14.56 -16.96
CA GLY A 159 -13.03 -14.18 -16.03
C GLY A 159 -13.32 -15.20 -14.93
N ASP A 160 -12.51 -16.28 -14.84
CA ASP A 160 -12.56 -17.21 -13.72
C ASP A 160 -11.89 -16.60 -12.50
N ASN A 161 -12.39 -17.02 -11.35
CA ASN A 161 -11.70 -16.93 -10.07
C ASN A 161 -11.86 -18.28 -9.33
N LEU A 162 -11.02 -18.52 -8.33
CA LEU A 162 -11.08 -19.78 -7.60
C LEU A 162 -12.45 -20.07 -6.96
N THR A 163 -13.20 -19.04 -6.57
CA THR A 163 -14.54 -19.20 -6.01
C THR A 163 -15.50 -19.80 -7.03
N LYS A 164 -15.50 -19.30 -8.28
CA LYS A 164 -16.32 -19.84 -9.36
C LYS A 164 -15.94 -21.28 -9.71
N ILE A 165 -14.63 -21.56 -9.73
CA ILE A 165 -14.11 -22.90 -10.01
C ILE A 165 -14.48 -23.85 -8.86
N ALA A 166 -14.32 -23.42 -7.62
CA ALA A 166 -14.66 -24.17 -6.42
C ALA A 166 -16.17 -24.55 -6.41
N VAL A 167 -17.06 -23.59 -6.67
CA VAL A 167 -18.50 -23.83 -6.80
C VAL A 167 -18.81 -24.81 -7.94
N LYS A 168 -18.14 -24.66 -9.09
CA LYS A 168 -18.33 -25.53 -10.26
C LYS A 168 -18.02 -27.00 -9.98
N TYR A 169 -17.01 -27.27 -9.16
CA TYR A 169 -16.55 -28.62 -8.84
C TYR A 169 -16.99 -29.12 -7.47
N GLY A 170 -17.79 -28.33 -6.72
CA GLY A 170 -18.27 -28.71 -5.39
C GLY A 170 -17.18 -28.86 -4.33
N VAL A 171 -16.06 -28.14 -4.51
CA VAL A 171 -14.90 -28.17 -3.61
C VAL A 171 -14.67 -26.81 -2.96
N SER A 172 -13.87 -26.75 -1.90
CA SER A 172 -13.55 -25.45 -1.30
C SER A 172 -12.46 -24.73 -2.11
N VAL A 173 -12.47 -23.39 -2.09
CA VAL A 173 -11.41 -22.56 -2.67
C VAL A 173 -10.03 -22.96 -2.13
N TRP A 174 -9.97 -23.26 -0.85
CA TRP A 174 -8.73 -23.67 -0.18
C TRP A 174 -8.26 -25.07 -0.61
N ALA A 175 -9.18 -26.02 -0.88
CA ALA A 175 -8.80 -27.32 -1.40
C ALA A 175 -8.07 -27.19 -2.75
N ILE A 176 -8.57 -26.34 -3.65
CA ILE A 176 -7.91 -26.04 -4.93
C ILE A 176 -6.57 -25.33 -4.67
N ALA A 177 -6.54 -24.33 -3.79
CA ALA A 177 -5.32 -23.58 -3.51
C ALA A 177 -4.20 -24.47 -2.97
N ILE A 178 -4.51 -25.36 -2.04
CA ILE A 178 -3.55 -26.31 -1.45
C ILE A 178 -3.06 -27.32 -2.49
N ALA A 179 -3.98 -27.93 -3.27
CA ALA A 179 -3.61 -28.90 -4.30
C ALA A 179 -2.70 -28.34 -5.39
N ASN A 180 -2.66 -27.01 -5.52
CA ASN A 180 -1.87 -26.29 -6.54
C ASN A 180 -0.74 -25.45 -5.95
N ASN A 181 -0.47 -25.55 -4.64
CA ASN A 181 0.53 -24.71 -3.95
C ASN A 181 0.34 -23.20 -4.19
N LEU A 182 -0.92 -22.74 -4.27
CA LEU A 182 -1.21 -21.32 -4.47
C LEU A 182 -1.03 -20.58 -3.15
N ALA A 183 -0.01 -19.75 -3.08
CA ALA A 183 0.23 -18.90 -1.91
C ALA A 183 -0.90 -17.87 -1.68
N ASN A 184 -1.62 -17.50 -2.74
CA ASN A 184 -2.78 -16.61 -2.70
C ASN A 184 -3.94 -17.20 -3.54
N PRO A 185 -5.06 -17.64 -2.90
CA PRO A 185 -6.22 -18.18 -3.60
C PRO A 185 -6.94 -17.17 -4.52
N SER A 186 -6.69 -15.89 -4.36
CA SER A 186 -7.28 -14.85 -5.21
C SER A 186 -6.52 -14.65 -6.52
N PHE A 187 -5.39 -15.35 -6.67
CA PHE A 187 -4.49 -15.13 -7.81
C PHE A 187 -4.38 -16.37 -8.69
N ILE A 188 -5.20 -16.39 -9.76
CA ILE A 188 -5.10 -17.34 -10.85
C ILE A 188 -5.14 -16.57 -12.17
N TRP A 189 -4.47 -17.09 -13.22
CA TRP A 189 -4.43 -16.45 -14.54
C TRP A 189 -5.00 -17.34 -15.62
N THR A 190 -5.55 -16.74 -16.65
CA THR A 190 -6.10 -17.45 -17.83
C THR A 190 -5.02 -18.35 -18.46
N GLY A 191 -5.35 -19.62 -18.65
CA GLY A 191 -4.42 -20.65 -19.13
C GLY A 191 -3.68 -21.41 -18.02
N GLN A 192 -3.76 -20.98 -16.77
CA GLN A 192 -3.20 -21.72 -15.63
C GLN A 192 -3.90 -23.08 -15.49
N ARG A 193 -3.11 -24.12 -15.28
CA ARG A 193 -3.62 -25.46 -15.01
C ARG A 193 -3.76 -25.66 -13.51
N LEU A 194 -4.95 -25.98 -13.06
CA LEU A 194 -5.26 -26.23 -11.66
C LEU A 194 -5.66 -27.69 -11.47
N ALA A 195 -5.01 -28.37 -10.54
CA ALA A 195 -5.45 -29.65 -10.01
C ALA A 195 -6.67 -29.44 -9.11
N ILE A 196 -7.79 -30.07 -9.43
CA ILE A 196 -9.02 -29.99 -8.65
C ILE A 196 -9.17 -31.29 -7.88
N PRO A 197 -9.02 -31.30 -6.57
CA PRO A 197 -9.12 -32.52 -5.76
C PRO A 197 -10.56 -32.98 -5.63
N GLY A 198 -10.78 -34.29 -5.64
CA GLY A 198 -12.10 -34.91 -5.41
C GLY A 198 -13.04 -34.89 -6.61
N CYS A 199 -12.55 -34.56 -7.83
CA CYS A 199 -13.35 -34.72 -9.03
C CYS A 199 -13.02 -36.06 -9.74
N SER A 200 -14.05 -36.77 -10.20
CA SER A 200 -13.90 -37.97 -11.01
C SER A 200 -13.64 -37.60 -12.48
N SER A 201 -12.84 -38.39 -13.19
CA SER A 201 -12.44 -38.14 -14.59
C SER A 201 -13.61 -38.11 -15.61
N GLY A 202 -14.86 -38.24 -15.16
CA GLY A 202 -16.09 -38.08 -15.94
C GLY A 202 -16.69 -36.65 -15.93
N ASP A 203 -16.25 -35.79 -15.03
CA ASP A 203 -16.84 -34.46 -14.82
C ASP A 203 -16.16 -33.34 -15.64
N THR A 204 -15.33 -33.69 -16.59
CA THR A 204 -14.70 -32.70 -17.47
C THR A 204 -15.74 -32.23 -18.50
N PRO A 205 -16.28 -31.00 -18.41
CA PRO A 205 -17.08 -30.44 -19.48
C PRO A 205 -16.23 -30.39 -20.75
N ALA A 206 -16.76 -30.90 -21.84
CA ALA A 206 -16.10 -30.83 -23.16
C ALA A 206 -15.65 -29.40 -23.44
N PRO A 207 -14.44 -29.18 -23.99
CA PRO A 207 -14.00 -27.86 -24.36
C PRO A 207 -15.00 -27.27 -25.36
N LYS A 208 -15.62 -26.15 -24.97
CA LYS A 208 -16.40 -25.35 -25.91
C LYS A 208 -15.46 -24.96 -27.03
N PRO A 209 -15.87 -25.09 -28.32
CA PRO A 209 -14.99 -24.78 -29.42
C PRO A 209 -14.42 -23.37 -29.23
N SER A 210 -13.11 -23.27 -29.37
CA SER A 210 -12.37 -22.01 -29.27
C SER A 210 -13.04 -20.98 -30.19
N PRO A 211 -13.39 -19.79 -29.71
CA PRO A 211 -13.79 -18.72 -30.60
C PRO A 211 -12.67 -18.55 -31.62
N ALA A 212 -13.06 -18.32 -32.90
CA ALA A 212 -12.13 -17.98 -33.95
C ALA A 212 -11.10 -16.95 -33.45
N PRO A 213 -9.83 -17.01 -33.90
CA PRO A 213 -8.81 -16.07 -33.44
C PRO A 213 -9.36 -14.66 -33.55
N ALA A 214 -9.30 -13.95 -32.45
CA ALA A 214 -9.63 -12.53 -32.42
C ALA A 214 -8.82 -11.83 -33.52
N PRO A 215 -9.40 -10.83 -34.24
CA PRO A 215 -8.64 -10.06 -35.18
C PRO A 215 -7.34 -9.58 -34.51
N PRO A 216 -6.22 -9.52 -35.27
CA PRO A 216 -4.94 -9.14 -34.70
C PRO A 216 -5.12 -7.85 -33.89
N PRO A 217 -4.50 -7.72 -32.73
CA PRO A 217 -4.60 -6.49 -31.96
C PRO A 217 -4.25 -5.34 -32.86
N ALA A 218 -5.11 -4.33 -32.89
CA ALA A 218 -4.87 -3.10 -33.64
C ALA A 218 -3.43 -2.67 -33.35
N SER A 219 -2.70 -2.44 -34.47
CA SER A 219 -1.30 -2.09 -34.59
C SER A 219 -0.64 -1.68 -33.26
N THR A 220 0.37 -2.45 -32.85
CA THR A 220 1.38 -2.02 -31.85
C THR A 220 1.64 -0.53 -32.08
N PRO A 221 1.59 0.31 -31.02
CA PRO A 221 2.01 1.68 -31.17
C PRO A 221 3.39 1.68 -31.82
N THR A 222 3.53 2.40 -32.92
CA THR A 222 4.79 2.66 -33.58
C THR A 222 5.89 2.97 -32.59
N ASP A 223 7.11 2.58 -32.91
CA ASP A 223 8.34 2.75 -32.14
C ASP A 223 8.40 4.02 -31.31
N PRO A 224 9.05 3.96 -30.13
CA PRO A 224 9.08 5.07 -29.19
C PRO A 224 9.52 6.35 -29.88
N VAL A 225 8.73 7.39 -29.74
CA VAL A 225 9.18 8.75 -30.08
C VAL A 225 10.52 8.95 -29.38
N PRO A 226 11.60 9.27 -30.11
CA PRO A 226 12.88 9.53 -29.48
C PRO A 226 12.68 10.58 -28.40
N PRO A 227 13.19 10.41 -27.17
CA PRO A 227 13.05 11.40 -26.14
C PRO A 227 13.64 12.71 -26.65
N GLY A 228 12.82 13.76 -26.69
CA GLY A 228 13.33 15.12 -26.85
C GLY A 228 14.33 15.42 -25.74
N PRO A 229 15.26 16.36 -25.91
CA PRO A 229 16.21 16.71 -24.87
C PRO A 229 15.45 17.19 -23.64
N VAL A 230 15.42 16.37 -22.58
CA VAL A 230 14.83 16.73 -21.30
C VAL A 230 15.69 17.85 -20.70
N ALA A 231 15.06 18.95 -20.32
CA ALA A 231 15.76 20.03 -19.63
C ALA A 231 16.32 19.45 -18.31
N ARG A 232 17.65 19.48 -18.15
CA ARG A 232 18.29 19.05 -16.91
C ARG A 232 17.93 20.00 -15.79
N MET A 233 17.56 19.43 -14.63
CA MET A 233 17.42 20.19 -13.40
C MET A 233 18.81 20.67 -12.94
N SER A 234 18.86 21.83 -12.29
CA SER A 234 20.05 22.24 -11.52
C SER A 234 20.27 21.24 -10.39
N THR A 235 21.49 21.13 -9.85
CA THR A 235 21.79 20.00 -8.98
C THR A 235 22.31 20.44 -7.62
N PRO A 236 21.64 20.02 -6.53
CA PRO A 236 20.23 19.63 -6.45
C PRO A 236 19.27 20.81 -6.42
N GLU A 237 18.08 20.70 -6.99
CA GLU A 237 16.99 21.65 -6.79
C GLU A 237 16.19 21.28 -5.53
N TYR A 238 15.93 22.26 -4.66
CA TYR A 238 15.32 22.05 -3.34
C TYR A 238 13.79 22.03 -3.43
N GLY A 239 13.17 21.07 -2.80
CA GLY A 239 11.73 20.89 -2.79
C GLY A 239 11.18 20.36 -1.46
N VAL A 240 9.87 20.27 -1.38
CA VAL A 240 9.14 19.73 -0.22
C VAL A 240 7.93 18.93 -0.66
N HIS A 241 7.60 17.88 0.10
CA HIS A 241 6.35 17.18 -0.04
C HIS A 241 5.23 18.01 0.61
N THR A 242 4.17 18.30 -0.14
CA THR A 242 3.00 19.07 0.29
C THR A 242 1.74 18.21 0.26
N PHE A 243 0.70 18.65 0.99
CA PHE A 243 -0.59 17.98 1.08
C PHE A 243 -1.73 18.96 0.76
N LEU A 244 -1.51 19.83 -0.22
CA LEU A 244 -2.44 20.89 -0.61
C LEU A 244 -3.79 20.33 -1.06
N TRP A 245 -3.81 19.13 -1.60
CA TRP A 245 -5.04 18.46 -2.01
C TRP A 245 -6.08 18.44 -0.88
N TRP A 246 -5.65 18.18 0.34
CA TRP A 246 -6.53 18.08 1.52
C TRP A 246 -6.51 19.30 2.44
N SER A 247 -5.63 20.28 2.19
CA SER A 247 -5.47 21.44 3.07
C SER A 247 -6.64 22.42 3.03
N GLY A 248 -7.56 22.34 2.06
CA GLY A 248 -8.74 23.19 1.97
C GLY A 248 -8.36 24.68 2.01
N GLU A 249 -8.86 25.39 3.02
CA GLU A 249 -8.59 26.83 3.23
C GLU A 249 -7.11 27.16 3.51
N TYR A 250 -6.30 26.17 3.93
CA TYR A 250 -4.87 26.36 4.24
C TYR A 250 -3.93 26.22 3.04
N ARG A 251 -4.42 25.88 1.82
CA ARG A 251 -3.58 25.72 0.61
C ARG A 251 -2.67 26.89 0.36
N ALA A 252 -3.21 28.12 0.45
CA ALA A 252 -2.44 29.34 0.22
C ALA A 252 -1.33 29.53 1.26
N ARG A 253 -1.62 29.20 2.54
CA ARG A 253 -0.64 29.24 3.64
C ARG A 253 0.49 28.24 3.38
N ASP A 254 0.15 26.98 3.09
CA ASP A 254 1.13 25.89 2.96
C ASP A 254 2.01 26.09 1.72
N ALA A 255 1.43 26.56 0.61
CA ALA A 255 2.21 26.95 -0.56
C ALA A 255 3.12 28.17 -0.27
N GLN A 256 2.70 29.11 0.59
CA GLN A 256 3.52 30.24 1.00
C GLN A 256 4.68 29.79 1.90
N LEU A 257 4.45 28.84 2.82
CA LEU A 257 5.51 28.25 3.64
C LEU A 257 6.62 27.64 2.77
N ALA A 258 6.25 26.89 1.72
CA ALA A 258 7.24 26.34 0.78
C ALA A 258 8.05 27.46 0.10
N LYS A 259 7.38 28.53 -0.35
CA LYS A 259 8.04 29.70 -0.97
C LYS A 259 8.99 30.41 -0.01
N ASP A 260 8.54 30.67 1.22
CA ASP A 260 9.30 31.42 2.24
C ASP A 260 10.55 30.66 2.70
N ALA A 261 10.50 29.31 2.66
CA ALA A 261 11.66 28.45 2.89
C ALA A 261 12.63 28.39 1.68
N GLY A 262 12.32 29.07 0.56
CA GLY A 262 13.15 29.07 -0.66
C GLY A 262 13.10 27.72 -1.40
N LEU A 263 12.04 26.94 -1.22
CA LEU A 263 11.83 25.66 -1.90
C LEU A 263 11.15 25.90 -3.23
N ILE A 264 11.73 25.39 -4.30
CA ILE A 264 11.28 25.67 -5.68
C ILE A 264 10.46 24.51 -6.29
N TRP A 265 10.42 23.35 -5.63
CA TRP A 265 9.59 22.23 -6.00
C TRP A 265 8.60 21.87 -4.89
N ALA A 266 7.37 21.56 -5.28
CA ALA A 266 6.39 20.88 -4.44
C ALA A 266 6.09 19.52 -5.06
N LYS A 267 6.32 18.43 -4.30
CA LYS A 267 5.74 17.12 -4.61
C LYS A 267 4.33 17.10 -4.05
N GLU A 268 3.34 16.89 -4.90
CA GLU A 268 1.93 16.95 -4.53
C GLU A 268 1.17 15.77 -5.14
N LEU A 269 0.25 15.18 -4.39
CA LEU A 269 -0.59 14.10 -4.86
C LEU A 269 -1.75 14.62 -5.72
N PHE A 270 -1.93 14.00 -6.88
CA PHE A 270 -3.08 14.18 -7.78
C PHE A 270 -3.85 12.85 -7.87
N PRO A 271 -4.74 12.55 -6.89
CA PRO A 271 -5.38 11.24 -6.81
C PRO A 271 -6.33 11.05 -7.99
N TRP A 272 -6.09 10.03 -8.82
CA TRP A 272 -6.92 9.75 -9.98
C TRP A 272 -8.39 9.59 -9.61
N ARG A 273 -8.68 8.84 -8.52
CA ARG A 273 -10.05 8.64 -8.04
C ARG A 273 -10.80 9.90 -7.61
N SER A 274 -10.07 10.94 -7.22
CA SER A 274 -10.70 12.20 -6.83
C SER A 274 -11.00 13.10 -8.03
N ILE A 275 -10.27 12.91 -9.12
CA ILE A 275 -10.44 13.69 -10.35
C ILE A 275 -11.43 13.00 -11.31
N GLU A 276 -11.34 11.69 -11.51
CA GLU A 276 -12.13 10.92 -12.47
C GLU A 276 -12.96 9.82 -11.77
N GLY A 277 -13.34 10.05 -10.51
CA GLY A 277 -14.02 9.04 -9.69
C GLY A 277 -15.45 8.73 -10.12
N ALA A 278 -16.16 9.68 -10.70
CA ALA A 278 -17.55 9.53 -11.11
C ALA A 278 -17.75 8.57 -12.31
N GLY A 279 -16.71 8.34 -13.10
CA GLY A 279 -16.72 7.46 -14.26
C GLY A 279 -15.69 7.89 -15.29
N LYS A 280 -15.33 6.99 -16.20
CA LYS A 280 -14.33 7.28 -17.24
C LYS A 280 -14.73 8.50 -18.08
N GLY A 281 -13.81 9.48 -18.19
CA GLY A 281 -14.00 10.72 -18.94
C GLY A 281 -14.80 11.78 -18.19
N ILE A 282 -15.22 11.53 -16.96
CA ILE A 282 -15.98 12.49 -16.13
C ILE A 282 -15.03 13.06 -15.07
N PHE A 283 -14.51 14.28 -15.33
CA PHE A 283 -13.47 14.90 -14.52
C PHE A 283 -14.01 16.01 -13.62
N ASP A 284 -13.60 15.99 -12.35
CA ASP A 284 -13.68 17.12 -11.43
C ASP A 284 -12.27 17.70 -11.24
N TRP A 285 -12.01 18.83 -11.87
CA TRP A 285 -10.73 19.53 -11.79
C TRP A 285 -10.65 20.59 -10.70
N SER A 286 -11.73 20.80 -9.94
CA SER A 286 -11.86 21.95 -9.03
C SER A 286 -10.73 22.06 -8.03
N VAL A 287 -10.36 20.95 -7.38
CA VAL A 287 -9.25 20.90 -6.42
C VAL A 287 -7.90 21.00 -7.13
N ALA A 288 -7.72 20.26 -8.21
CA ALA A 288 -6.48 20.26 -8.99
C ALA A 288 -6.15 21.67 -9.55
N ASP A 289 -7.18 22.37 -10.07
CA ASP A 289 -7.02 23.74 -10.57
C ASP A 289 -6.53 24.71 -9.49
N ASP A 290 -7.10 24.63 -8.29
CA ASP A 290 -6.72 25.50 -7.17
C ASP A 290 -5.29 25.16 -6.66
N VAL A 291 -4.96 23.88 -6.52
CA VAL A 291 -3.60 23.43 -6.14
C VAL A 291 -2.55 23.97 -7.13
N VAL A 292 -2.76 23.72 -8.42
CA VAL A 292 -1.83 24.18 -9.48
C VAL A 292 -1.73 25.69 -9.50
N GLN A 293 -2.85 26.39 -9.33
CA GLN A 293 -2.85 27.86 -9.27
C GLN A 293 -2.04 28.37 -8.09
N LYS A 294 -2.28 27.87 -6.86
CA LYS A 294 -1.58 28.34 -5.65
C LYS A 294 -0.06 28.15 -5.72
N LEU A 295 0.40 27.04 -6.29
CA LEU A 295 1.82 26.78 -6.47
C LEU A 295 2.43 27.68 -7.57
N ASN A 296 1.77 27.77 -8.74
CA ASN A 296 2.27 28.56 -9.87
C ASN A 296 2.30 30.07 -9.56
N GLU A 297 1.32 30.62 -8.83
CA GLU A 297 1.32 32.02 -8.36
C GLU A 297 2.57 32.36 -7.52
N ARG A 298 3.18 31.35 -6.90
CA ARG A 298 4.39 31.48 -6.07
C ARG A 298 5.68 31.11 -6.80
N GLY A 299 5.57 30.74 -8.07
CA GLY A 299 6.71 30.30 -8.88
C GLY A 299 7.27 28.94 -8.44
N ILE A 300 6.45 28.09 -7.78
CA ILE A 300 6.84 26.76 -7.34
C ILE A 300 6.52 25.77 -8.46
N LYS A 301 7.53 25.01 -8.87
CA LYS A 301 7.42 23.90 -9.81
C LYS A 301 6.71 22.71 -9.15
N ILE A 302 5.97 21.92 -9.92
CA ILE A 302 5.16 20.83 -9.41
C ILE A 302 5.70 19.49 -9.89
N ILE A 303 5.93 18.55 -8.96
CA ILE A 303 6.00 17.11 -9.20
C ILE A 303 4.64 16.56 -8.85
N ALA A 304 3.84 16.21 -9.85
CA ALA A 304 2.53 15.60 -9.65
C ALA A 304 2.72 14.08 -9.46
N ARG A 305 2.52 13.58 -8.24
CA ARG A 305 2.40 12.15 -7.97
C ARG A 305 1.01 11.71 -8.39
N VAL A 306 0.93 10.70 -9.28
CA VAL A 306 -0.32 10.24 -9.88
C VAL A 306 -0.55 8.78 -9.57
N ASP A 307 -1.45 8.51 -8.63
CA ASP A 307 -1.86 7.17 -8.18
C ASP A 307 -3.33 7.15 -7.72
N PHE A 308 -3.73 6.18 -6.89
CA PHE A 308 -5.08 6.00 -6.37
C PHE A 308 -6.15 5.88 -7.46
N GLN A 309 -6.19 4.72 -8.11
CA GLN A 309 -7.18 4.40 -9.14
C GLN A 309 -8.63 4.55 -8.63
N PRO A 310 -9.57 5.00 -9.47
CA PRO A 310 -11.00 5.01 -9.15
C PRO A 310 -11.59 3.60 -9.15
N GLY A 311 -12.68 3.41 -8.41
CA GLY A 311 -13.33 2.11 -8.26
C GLY A 311 -13.82 1.49 -9.58
N TRP A 312 -14.14 2.30 -10.59
CA TRP A 312 -14.54 1.82 -11.91
C TRP A 312 -13.37 1.26 -12.74
N ALA A 313 -12.13 1.68 -12.45
CA ALA A 313 -10.93 1.24 -13.17
C ALA A 313 -10.37 -0.09 -12.65
N ARG A 314 -10.90 -0.59 -11.53
CA ARG A 314 -10.41 -1.80 -10.88
C ARG A 314 -11.55 -2.55 -10.17
N ALA A 315 -11.78 -3.80 -10.58
CA ALA A 315 -12.94 -4.58 -10.16
C ALA A 315 -12.83 -5.20 -8.75
N ASP A 316 -11.61 -5.34 -8.19
CA ASP A 316 -11.39 -6.02 -6.92
C ASP A 316 -11.61 -5.13 -5.67
N GLY A 317 -11.85 -3.85 -5.87
CA GLY A 317 -12.09 -2.89 -4.79
C GLY A 317 -10.87 -2.53 -3.96
N ALA A 318 -9.66 -2.88 -4.37
CA ALA A 318 -8.44 -2.49 -3.67
C ALA A 318 -8.32 -0.96 -3.58
N ASN A 319 -7.84 -0.49 -2.43
CA ASN A 319 -7.77 0.95 -2.16
C ASN A 319 -6.72 1.67 -3.01
N ASN A 320 -5.58 1.05 -3.25
CA ASN A 320 -4.52 1.54 -4.12
C ASN A 320 -3.86 0.37 -4.86
N GLY A 321 -3.83 0.43 -6.18
CA GLY A 321 -3.27 -0.65 -7.01
C GLY A 321 -3.44 -0.34 -8.50
N PRO A 322 -2.69 -1.01 -9.37
CA PRO A 322 -2.78 -0.75 -10.80
C PRO A 322 -4.18 -1.05 -11.32
N PRO A 323 -4.70 -0.28 -12.29
CA PRO A 323 -6.00 -0.53 -12.90
C PRO A 323 -5.99 -1.85 -13.70
N ASP A 324 -7.18 -2.42 -13.92
CA ASP A 324 -7.32 -3.63 -14.74
C ASP A 324 -6.94 -3.39 -16.21
N ASN A 325 -7.08 -2.15 -16.68
CA ASN A 325 -6.70 -1.74 -18.03
C ASN A 325 -5.79 -0.50 -17.98
N TYR A 326 -4.52 -0.64 -18.28
CA TYR A 326 -3.54 0.45 -18.25
C TYR A 326 -3.82 1.59 -19.23
N ARG A 327 -4.62 1.36 -20.28
CA ARG A 327 -5.05 2.44 -21.18
C ARG A 327 -5.93 3.45 -20.46
N ASP A 328 -6.73 3.03 -19.50
CA ASP A 328 -7.56 3.94 -18.71
C ASP A 328 -6.71 4.92 -17.88
N TYR A 329 -5.62 4.41 -17.30
CA TYR A 329 -4.63 5.26 -16.65
C TYR A 329 -3.92 6.19 -17.64
N GLY A 330 -3.56 5.66 -18.83
CA GLY A 330 -2.97 6.46 -19.92
C GLY A 330 -3.88 7.61 -20.36
N ASP A 331 -5.17 7.37 -20.52
CA ASP A 331 -6.15 8.41 -20.90
C ASP A 331 -6.27 9.47 -19.81
N PHE A 332 -6.25 9.07 -18.54
CA PHE A 332 -6.27 9.99 -17.42
C PHE A 332 -5.02 10.88 -17.37
N VAL A 333 -3.81 10.30 -17.42
CA VAL A 333 -2.57 11.09 -17.35
C VAL A 333 -2.40 11.98 -18.58
N PHE A 334 -2.93 11.57 -19.74
CA PHE A 334 -3.02 12.44 -20.91
C PHE A 334 -3.90 13.66 -20.64
N ALA A 335 -5.10 13.45 -20.10
CA ALA A 335 -6.04 14.54 -19.78
C ALA A 335 -5.42 15.51 -18.76
N LEU A 336 -4.75 14.98 -17.72
CA LEU A 336 -4.05 15.74 -16.71
C LEU A 336 -2.90 16.56 -17.33
N ALA A 337 -2.01 15.93 -18.10
CA ALA A 337 -0.87 16.60 -18.71
C ALA A 337 -1.29 17.64 -19.77
N ASN A 338 -2.32 17.36 -20.55
CA ASN A 338 -2.87 18.28 -21.51
C ASN A 338 -3.50 19.53 -20.84
N ARG A 339 -4.23 19.32 -19.73
CA ARG A 339 -4.86 20.43 -18.98
C ARG A 339 -3.82 21.37 -18.36
N TYR A 340 -2.75 20.80 -17.80
CA TYR A 340 -1.74 21.57 -17.08
C TYR A 340 -0.42 21.69 -17.83
N LYS A 341 -0.44 21.61 -19.15
CA LYS A 341 0.73 21.75 -20.02
C LYS A 341 1.54 22.99 -19.67
N GLY A 342 2.81 22.80 -19.34
CA GLY A 342 3.73 23.86 -18.90
C GLY A 342 3.47 24.41 -17.50
N ARG A 343 2.40 23.97 -16.81
CA ARG A 343 2.06 24.38 -15.44
C ARG A 343 2.44 23.34 -14.40
N ILE A 344 2.44 22.06 -14.77
CA ILE A 344 3.04 20.95 -14.05
C ILE A 344 4.31 20.56 -14.80
N GLN A 345 5.46 20.56 -14.12
CA GLN A 345 6.75 20.33 -14.76
C GLN A 345 7.16 18.86 -14.76
N ALA A 346 6.70 18.08 -13.78
CA ALA A 346 7.06 16.67 -13.65
C ALA A 346 5.89 15.83 -13.17
N TYR A 347 5.87 14.56 -13.60
CA TYR A 347 4.87 13.56 -13.22
C TYR A 347 5.59 12.36 -12.64
N GLU A 348 5.34 12.05 -11.37
CA GLU A 348 5.74 10.82 -10.70
C GLU A 348 4.65 9.76 -10.95
N ILE A 349 5.03 8.66 -11.58
CA ILE A 349 4.11 7.61 -11.98
C ILE A 349 4.02 6.55 -10.90
N TRP A 350 2.94 6.62 -10.11
CA TRP A 350 2.68 5.77 -8.96
C TRP A 350 3.55 6.12 -7.75
N ASN A 351 3.40 5.31 -6.65
CA ASN A 351 4.17 5.39 -5.41
C ASN A 351 4.55 3.99 -4.95
N GLU A 352 5.80 3.77 -4.57
CA GLU A 352 6.34 2.55 -3.94
C GLU A 352 5.79 1.24 -4.53
N PRO A 353 5.80 1.02 -5.85
CA PRO A 353 5.21 -0.17 -6.48
C PRO A 353 5.95 -1.46 -6.12
N ASN A 354 7.04 -1.38 -5.39
CA ASN A 354 7.77 -2.50 -4.81
C ASN A 354 7.18 -2.99 -3.49
N LEU A 355 6.07 -2.36 -2.99
CA LEU A 355 5.31 -2.78 -1.82
C LEU A 355 3.92 -3.30 -2.21
N ALA A 356 3.49 -4.41 -1.63
CA ALA A 356 2.18 -5.01 -1.90
C ALA A 356 1.03 -4.04 -1.58
N ARG A 357 1.12 -3.28 -0.46
CA ARG A 357 0.12 -2.28 -0.04
C ARG A 357 -0.10 -1.17 -1.08
N GLU A 358 0.92 -0.86 -1.86
CA GLU A 358 0.87 0.15 -2.93
C GLU A 358 0.55 -0.47 -4.30
N TRP A 359 0.49 -1.79 -4.36
CA TRP A 359 0.22 -2.56 -5.58
C TRP A 359 -1.10 -3.37 -5.50
N GLY A 360 -2.07 -2.89 -4.72
CA GLY A 360 -3.40 -3.49 -4.58
C GLY A 360 -3.40 -4.76 -3.73
N GLU A 361 -2.60 -4.80 -2.68
CA GLU A 361 -2.41 -5.95 -1.79
C GLU A 361 -1.95 -7.22 -2.53
N ARG A 362 -1.38 -7.05 -3.74
CA ARG A 362 -0.80 -8.12 -4.54
C ARG A 362 0.73 -8.11 -4.40
N PRO A 363 1.39 -9.25 -4.60
CA PRO A 363 2.85 -9.26 -4.69
C PRO A 363 3.34 -8.25 -5.72
N PRO A 364 4.33 -7.42 -5.41
CA PRO A 364 4.90 -6.47 -6.33
C PRO A 364 5.45 -7.15 -7.59
N ASN A 365 5.31 -6.48 -8.75
CA ASN A 365 5.77 -7.00 -10.02
C ASN A 365 6.35 -5.87 -10.87
N ALA A 366 7.66 -5.86 -11.03
CA ALA A 366 8.36 -4.81 -11.76
C ALA A 366 7.98 -4.75 -13.25
N ALA A 367 7.68 -5.89 -13.89
CA ALA A 367 7.26 -5.90 -15.30
C ALA A 367 5.86 -5.31 -15.49
N GLU A 368 4.93 -5.55 -14.55
CA GLU A 368 3.61 -4.90 -14.57
C GLU A 368 3.75 -3.38 -14.37
N TYR A 369 4.59 -2.97 -13.42
CA TYR A 369 4.85 -1.54 -13.21
C TYR A 369 5.47 -0.89 -14.46
N VAL A 370 6.44 -1.52 -15.10
CA VAL A 370 7.05 -1.01 -16.34
C VAL A 370 6.02 -0.92 -17.47
N ALA A 371 5.06 -1.85 -17.56
CA ALA A 371 3.97 -1.76 -18.51
C ALA A 371 3.05 -0.54 -18.26
N LEU A 372 2.74 -0.24 -16.99
CA LEU A 372 2.00 0.97 -16.59
C LEU A 372 2.82 2.23 -16.93
N LEU A 373 4.09 2.26 -16.53
CA LEU A 373 5.02 3.36 -16.76
C LEU A 373 5.16 3.69 -18.26
N ARG A 374 5.26 2.66 -19.11
CA ARG A 374 5.33 2.83 -20.58
C ARG A 374 4.10 3.55 -21.12
N VAL A 375 2.91 3.13 -20.72
CA VAL A 375 1.67 3.76 -21.16
C VAL A 375 1.62 5.21 -20.68
N ALA A 376 1.94 5.45 -19.40
CA ALA A 376 1.96 6.80 -18.82
C ALA A 376 2.97 7.72 -19.56
N TYR A 377 4.19 7.24 -19.77
CA TYR A 377 5.24 7.98 -20.48
C TYR A 377 4.77 8.43 -21.88
N GLN A 378 4.26 7.50 -22.68
CA GLN A 378 3.80 7.78 -24.03
C GLN A 378 2.68 8.83 -24.03
N ARG A 379 1.72 8.68 -23.15
CA ARG A 379 0.54 9.56 -23.10
C ARG A 379 0.88 10.95 -22.54
N ILE A 380 1.77 11.05 -21.54
CA ILE A 380 2.24 12.34 -21.04
C ILE A 380 3.06 13.06 -22.13
N LYS A 381 3.99 12.38 -22.79
CA LYS A 381 4.80 12.98 -23.85
C LYS A 381 3.98 13.40 -25.09
N GLU A 382 2.88 12.72 -25.36
CA GLU A 382 1.91 13.12 -26.39
C GLU A 382 1.22 14.44 -26.01
N ALA A 383 0.83 14.61 -24.75
CA ALA A 383 0.14 15.81 -24.28
C ALA A 383 1.11 16.98 -24.07
N ASP A 384 2.21 16.74 -23.36
CA ASP A 384 3.26 17.73 -23.07
C ASP A 384 4.66 17.12 -23.26
N PRO A 385 5.29 17.28 -24.43
CA PRO A 385 6.63 16.76 -24.71
C PRO A 385 7.72 17.26 -23.75
N ASN A 386 7.51 18.42 -23.12
CA ASN A 386 8.48 19.06 -22.21
C ASN A 386 8.33 18.58 -20.77
N ALA A 387 7.22 17.93 -20.42
CA ALA A 387 7.02 17.42 -19.08
C ALA A 387 8.03 16.32 -18.75
N VAL A 388 8.59 16.35 -17.55
CA VAL A 388 9.50 15.31 -17.04
C VAL A 388 8.67 14.14 -16.54
N VAL A 389 8.93 12.93 -17.01
CA VAL A 389 8.32 11.71 -16.48
C VAL A 389 9.30 11.04 -15.53
N MET A 390 8.90 10.93 -14.27
CA MET A 390 9.67 10.30 -13.21
C MET A 390 9.09 8.91 -12.91
N THR A 391 9.95 7.95 -12.60
CA THR A 391 9.47 6.70 -11.99
C THR A 391 8.93 6.99 -10.60
N ALA A 392 8.11 6.09 -10.06
CA ALA A 392 7.79 6.09 -8.63
C ALA A 392 9.06 6.05 -7.80
N GLY A 393 9.07 6.74 -6.67
CA GLY A 393 10.05 6.52 -5.62
C GLY A 393 9.88 5.09 -5.06
N LEU A 394 10.95 4.29 -5.07
CA LEU A 394 10.93 2.95 -4.49
C LEU A 394 11.18 3.02 -2.99
N ALA A 395 10.41 2.24 -2.21
CA ALA A 395 10.62 2.12 -0.77
C ALA A 395 11.87 1.30 -0.46
N PRO A 396 12.85 1.84 0.28
CA PRO A 396 13.96 1.03 0.77
C PRO A 396 13.44 0.02 1.80
N THR A 397 13.65 -1.28 1.52
CA THR A 397 13.18 -2.35 2.39
C THR A 397 14.02 -3.61 2.28
N GLY A 398 14.13 -4.34 3.38
CA GLY A 398 14.68 -5.69 3.42
C GLY A 398 13.61 -6.79 3.38
N THR A 399 12.33 -6.41 3.28
CA THR A 399 11.21 -7.36 3.24
C THR A 399 11.14 -8.01 1.85
N GLY A 400 10.91 -9.33 1.83
CA GLY A 400 10.73 -10.10 0.59
C GLY A 400 9.28 -10.34 0.23
N LEU A 401 9.09 -11.06 -0.89
CA LEU A 401 7.77 -11.51 -1.35
C LEU A 401 7.06 -12.34 -0.27
N PRO A 402 5.72 -12.27 -0.17
CA PRO A 402 4.82 -11.56 -1.10
C PRO A 402 4.60 -10.07 -0.77
N HIS A 403 5.18 -9.56 0.31
CA HIS A 403 4.86 -8.23 0.85
C HIS A 403 5.64 -7.09 0.18
N ALA A 404 6.86 -7.37 -0.23
CA ALA A 404 7.72 -6.38 -0.88
C ALA A 404 8.79 -7.06 -1.75
N ILE A 405 9.45 -6.26 -2.59
CA ILE A 405 10.73 -6.59 -3.23
C ILE A 405 11.71 -5.48 -2.83
N PRO A 406 12.92 -5.80 -2.34
CA PRO A 406 13.94 -4.81 -2.07
C PRO A 406 14.16 -3.87 -3.27
N ASP A 407 14.27 -2.59 -3.02
CA ASP A 407 14.28 -1.53 -4.04
C ASP A 407 15.39 -1.70 -5.08
N VAL A 408 16.61 -2.06 -4.68
CA VAL A 408 17.73 -2.35 -5.61
C VAL A 408 17.40 -3.53 -6.52
N GLN A 409 16.79 -4.59 -5.97
CA GLN A 409 16.35 -5.74 -6.76
C GLN A 409 15.22 -5.34 -7.72
N TYR A 410 14.21 -4.62 -7.22
CA TYR A 410 13.08 -4.18 -8.04
C TYR A 410 13.54 -3.28 -9.18
N LEU A 411 14.48 -2.37 -8.94
CA LEU A 411 15.06 -1.54 -9.99
C LEU A 411 15.79 -2.37 -11.07
N ARG A 412 16.55 -3.41 -10.67
CA ARG A 412 17.17 -4.33 -11.63
C ARG A 412 16.12 -5.05 -12.48
N GLU A 413 15.04 -5.52 -11.86
CA GLU A 413 13.92 -6.14 -12.57
C GLU A 413 13.19 -5.16 -13.49
N MET A 414 13.05 -3.88 -13.10
CA MET A 414 12.52 -2.83 -13.99
C MET A 414 13.38 -2.65 -15.24
N TYR A 415 14.71 -2.61 -15.11
CA TYR A 415 15.61 -2.54 -16.26
C TYR A 415 15.51 -3.78 -17.16
N GLN A 416 15.42 -4.97 -16.57
CA GLN A 416 15.19 -6.22 -17.31
C GLN A 416 13.85 -6.20 -18.10
N ALA A 417 12.84 -5.56 -17.53
CA ALA A 417 11.54 -5.35 -18.16
C ALA A 417 11.53 -4.21 -19.19
N GLY A 418 12.67 -3.54 -19.44
CA GLY A 418 12.82 -2.51 -20.47
C GLY A 418 12.42 -1.09 -20.02
N ALA A 419 12.46 -0.78 -18.73
CA ALA A 419 12.09 0.53 -18.19
C ALA A 419 12.89 1.70 -18.80
N LYS A 420 14.14 1.47 -19.22
CA LYS A 420 15.09 2.48 -19.69
C LYS A 420 14.49 3.52 -20.65
N SER A 421 13.59 3.11 -21.52
CA SER A 421 12.99 3.96 -22.57
C SER A 421 11.77 4.76 -22.10
N TYR A 422 11.32 4.59 -20.85
CA TYR A 422 10.01 5.08 -20.43
C TYR A 422 10.04 5.95 -19.18
N PHE A 423 11.18 6.55 -18.86
CA PHE A 423 11.32 7.62 -17.87
C PHE A 423 12.45 8.57 -18.25
N ASP A 424 12.35 9.81 -17.78
CA ASP A 424 13.37 10.84 -17.94
C ASP A 424 14.28 10.90 -16.71
N VAL A 425 13.70 10.72 -15.51
CA VAL A 425 14.36 10.83 -14.21
C VAL A 425 13.95 9.63 -13.34
N LEU A 426 14.92 9.01 -12.67
CA LEU A 426 14.64 7.95 -11.71
C LEU A 426 14.20 8.56 -10.38
N GLY A 427 12.98 8.26 -9.95
CA GLY A 427 12.48 8.59 -8.60
C GLY A 427 12.98 7.60 -7.55
N VAL A 428 13.38 8.10 -6.39
CA VAL A 428 13.81 7.29 -5.25
C VAL A 428 13.30 7.86 -3.94
N HIS A 429 13.09 7.01 -2.92
CA HIS A 429 12.89 7.42 -1.53
C HIS A 429 14.16 7.16 -0.72
N ALA A 430 14.53 8.09 0.13
CA ALA A 430 15.78 8.06 0.86
C ALA A 430 15.62 8.55 2.31
N PRO A 431 14.80 7.86 3.14
CA PRO A 431 14.74 8.19 4.56
C PRO A 431 16.13 7.99 5.18
N GLY A 432 16.53 8.94 6.05
CA GLY A 432 17.85 8.88 6.70
C GLY A 432 17.91 7.90 7.87
N TYR A 433 16.75 7.44 8.34
CA TYR A 433 16.60 6.62 9.55
C TYR A 433 17.30 7.28 10.76
N LYS A 434 18.25 6.62 11.41
CA LYS A 434 19.02 7.18 12.53
C LYS A 434 20.39 7.71 12.10
N ALA A 435 20.80 7.39 10.89
CA ALA A 435 22.13 7.69 10.38
C ALA A 435 22.30 9.17 10.02
N ALA A 436 23.48 9.73 10.27
CA ALA A 436 23.85 11.01 9.73
C ALA A 436 23.87 10.97 8.19
N PRO A 437 23.61 12.08 7.49
CA PRO A 437 23.47 12.06 6.03
C PRO A 437 24.73 11.63 5.28
N GLU A 438 25.91 11.76 5.87
CA GLU A 438 27.18 11.33 5.29
C GLU A 438 27.46 9.82 5.46
N THR A 439 26.67 9.12 6.28
CA THR A 439 26.85 7.69 6.53
C THR A 439 26.70 6.90 5.23
N SER A 440 27.71 6.13 4.88
CA SER A 440 27.70 5.27 3.70
C SER A 440 26.82 4.01 3.92
N PRO A 441 26.34 3.36 2.84
CA PRO A 441 25.65 2.08 2.94
C PRO A 441 26.47 0.99 3.64
N ASP A 442 27.79 0.96 3.43
CA ASP A 442 28.68 0.00 4.08
C ASP A 442 28.81 0.24 5.59
N GLU A 443 28.91 1.52 6.00
CA GLU A 443 28.92 1.87 7.42
C GLU A 443 27.58 1.52 8.08
N ALA A 444 26.44 1.81 7.44
CA ALA A 444 25.12 1.47 7.96
C ALA A 444 24.95 -0.05 8.12
N GLN A 445 25.41 -0.84 7.15
CA GLN A 445 25.37 -2.30 7.20
C GLN A 445 26.21 -2.88 8.34
N ASN A 446 27.37 -2.29 8.61
CA ASN A 446 28.32 -2.78 9.60
C ASN A 446 28.07 -2.23 11.02
N ASN A 447 27.10 -1.31 11.17
CA ASN A 447 26.76 -0.67 12.45
C ASN A 447 25.38 -1.11 12.93
N ARG A 448 25.33 -1.93 13.98
CA ARG A 448 24.06 -2.41 14.58
C ARG A 448 23.23 -1.31 15.21
N ASP A 449 23.85 -0.25 15.72
CA ASP A 449 23.14 0.90 16.30
C ASP A 449 22.37 1.70 15.24
N LEU A 450 22.77 1.58 13.97
CA LEU A 450 22.08 2.13 12.82
C LEU A 450 21.09 1.13 12.18
N GLY A 451 20.89 -0.05 12.77
CA GLY A 451 19.97 -1.07 12.30
C GLY A 451 20.62 -2.19 11.46
N GLY A 452 21.89 -2.07 11.07
CA GLY A 452 22.67 -3.14 10.44
C GLY A 452 22.24 -3.52 9.02
N GLN A 453 21.61 -2.60 8.27
CA GLN A 453 21.19 -2.79 6.89
C GLN A 453 21.73 -1.67 6.00
N ARG A 454 22.15 -2.00 4.77
CA ARG A 454 22.69 -1.02 3.80
C ARG A 454 21.75 0.14 3.53
N PHE A 455 20.44 -0.14 3.48
CA PHE A 455 19.42 0.86 3.15
C PHE A 455 19.02 1.75 4.34
N PHE A 456 19.54 1.53 5.55
CA PHE A 456 19.24 2.35 6.72
C PHE A 456 20.10 3.64 6.77
N CYS A 457 20.30 4.27 5.63
CA CYS A 457 20.98 5.56 5.52
C CYS A 457 20.51 6.33 4.27
N PHE A 458 20.63 7.64 4.34
CA PHE A 458 20.28 8.55 3.23
C PHE A 458 21.08 8.23 1.94
N ARG A 459 22.36 7.88 2.07
CA ARG A 459 23.24 7.57 0.94
C ARG A 459 22.94 6.24 0.23
N HIS A 460 21.95 5.48 0.67
CA HIS A 460 21.46 4.31 -0.08
C HIS A 460 21.06 4.64 -1.53
N VAL A 461 20.75 5.89 -1.82
CA VAL A 461 20.58 6.42 -3.19
C VAL A 461 21.74 6.03 -4.12
N GLU A 462 22.95 5.92 -3.59
CA GLU A 462 24.16 5.56 -4.36
C GLU A 462 24.11 4.11 -4.85
N ASP A 463 23.50 3.19 -4.09
CA ASP A 463 23.27 1.80 -4.54
C ASP A 463 22.30 1.74 -5.74
N LEU A 464 21.25 2.55 -5.71
CA LEU A 464 20.31 2.68 -6.84
C LEU A 464 20.97 3.35 -8.04
N ARG A 465 21.80 4.39 -7.80
CA ARG A 465 22.60 5.04 -8.85
C ARG A 465 23.52 4.05 -9.54
N GLN A 466 24.14 3.16 -8.80
CA GLN A 466 25.01 2.13 -9.36
C GLN A 466 24.26 1.22 -10.33
N VAL A 467 23.01 0.83 -10.01
CA VAL A 467 22.16 0.04 -10.92
C VAL A 467 21.89 0.80 -12.23
N MET A 468 21.63 2.13 -12.18
CA MET A 468 21.48 2.94 -13.40
C MET A 468 22.75 2.91 -14.26
N VAL A 469 23.92 3.08 -13.65
CA VAL A 469 25.21 3.09 -14.34
C VAL A 469 25.46 1.73 -15.01
N GLU A 470 25.22 0.64 -14.30
CA GLU A 470 25.36 -0.74 -14.80
C GLU A 470 24.46 -1.02 -16.01
N ASN A 471 23.30 -0.35 -16.09
CA ASN A 471 22.36 -0.46 -17.19
C ASN A 471 22.57 0.59 -18.31
N GLY A 472 23.67 1.35 -18.25
CA GLY A 472 24.02 2.34 -19.26
C GLY A 472 23.13 3.58 -19.25
N ASP A 473 22.52 3.93 -18.10
CA ASP A 473 21.66 5.09 -17.89
C ASP A 473 22.35 6.20 -17.08
N ALA A 474 23.68 6.19 -17.02
CA ALA A 474 24.48 7.20 -16.31
C ALA A 474 24.18 8.67 -16.74
N GLY A 475 23.66 8.87 -17.95
CA GLY A 475 23.29 10.17 -18.49
C GLY A 475 22.01 10.77 -17.91
N LYS A 476 21.11 9.96 -17.33
CA LYS A 476 19.87 10.42 -16.70
C LYS A 476 20.11 10.90 -15.27
N GLN A 477 19.25 11.83 -14.84
CA GLN A 477 19.24 12.28 -13.45
C GLN A 477 18.36 11.36 -12.58
N MET A 478 18.55 11.48 -11.26
CA MET A 478 17.68 10.96 -10.22
C MET A 478 16.97 12.10 -9.50
N ALA A 479 15.84 11.81 -8.88
CA ALA A 479 15.17 12.71 -7.95
C ALA A 479 14.89 11.97 -6.64
N VAL A 480 15.28 12.55 -5.52
CA VAL A 480 14.85 12.07 -4.20
C VAL A 480 13.47 12.63 -3.92
N LEU A 481 12.44 11.79 -4.09
CA LEU A 481 11.04 12.20 -4.01
C LEU A 481 10.51 12.24 -2.58
N GLU A 482 11.15 11.52 -1.66
CA GLU A 482 10.89 11.60 -0.22
C GLU A 482 12.18 11.34 0.55
N PHE A 483 12.57 12.28 1.41
CA PHE A 483 13.64 12.07 2.37
C PHE A 483 13.40 12.87 3.65
N GLY A 484 14.08 12.48 4.70
CA GLY A 484 14.02 13.16 5.99
C GLY A 484 14.38 12.23 7.13
N TRP A 485 14.17 12.72 8.33
CA TRP A 485 14.33 12.02 9.59
C TRP A 485 13.07 12.21 10.43
N THR A 486 12.67 11.18 11.18
CA THR A 486 11.54 11.28 12.10
C THR A 486 12.00 11.64 13.51
N SER A 487 11.18 12.41 14.21
CA SER A 487 11.32 12.64 15.66
C SER A 487 10.36 11.80 16.49
N ASP A 488 9.74 10.77 15.92
CA ASP A 488 8.76 9.91 16.60
C ASP A 488 9.42 8.98 17.64
N SER A 489 9.61 9.50 18.82
CA SER A 489 10.15 8.75 19.96
C SER A 489 9.07 8.13 20.86
N ARG A 490 7.81 8.10 20.42
CA ARG A 490 6.70 7.59 21.23
C ARG A 490 6.90 6.12 21.57
N PRO A 491 6.66 5.72 22.85
CA PRO A 491 6.72 4.31 23.23
C PRO A 491 5.77 3.45 22.40
N GLY A 492 6.28 2.38 21.79
CA GLY A 492 5.51 1.47 20.95
C GLY A 492 5.35 1.91 19.49
N SER A 493 5.82 3.09 19.09
CA SER A 493 5.93 3.45 17.68
C SER A 493 6.95 2.55 16.98
N PRO A 494 6.64 1.99 15.79
CA PRO A 494 7.60 1.22 14.99
C PRO A 494 8.77 2.07 14.49
N TYR A 495 8.69 3.40 14.60
CA TYR A 495 9.71 4.36 14.15
C TYR A 495 10.63 4.83 15.28
N SER A 496 10.27 4.57 16.56
CA SER A 496 11.00 5.08 17.71
C SER A 496 12.47 4.65 17.77
N TRP A 497 12.82 3.49 17.21
CA TRP A 497 14.18 2.97 17.21
C TRP A 497 15.16 3.82 16.37
N HIS A 498 14.64 4.56 15.38
CA HIS A 498 15.45 5.42 14.53
C HIS A 498 15.09 6.90 14.61
N ALA A 499 14.29 7.28 15.61
CA ALA A 499 13.96 8.67 15.87
C ALA A 499 15.20 9.46 16.28
N VAL A 500 15.25 10.72 15.82
CA VAL A 500 16.27 11.71 16.22
C VAL A 500 15.58 12.92 16.84
N SER A 501 16.33 13.79 17.54
CA SER A 501 15.73 15.04 18.04
C SER A 501 15.41 16.01 16.90
N GLU A 502 14.54 16.99 17.14
CA GLU A 502 14.20 18.03 16.16
C GLU A 502 15.44 18.84 15.71
N GLU A 503 16.41 19.06 16.61
CA GLU A 503 17.66 19.75 16.31
C GLU A 503 18.55 18.91 15.39
N ILE A 504 18.67 17.61 15.68
CA ILE A 504 19.41 16.67 14.82
C ILE A 504 18.74 16.55 13.46
N LYS A 505 17.40 16.46 13.40
CA LYS A 505 16.64 16.44 12.15
C LYS A 505 16.93 17.69 11.32
N ALA A 506 16.95 18.86 11.95
CA ALA A 506 17.24 20.13 11.30
C ALA A 506 18.66 20.15 10.70
N ASP A 507 19.67 19.76 11.47
CA ASP A 507 21.06 19.66 11.03
C ASP A 507 21.21 18.64 9.88
N TYR A 508 20.63 17.47 10.02
CA TYR A 508 20.76 16.39 9.04
C TYR A 508 20.11 16.73 7.71
N ILE A 509 18.95 17.39 7.70
CA ILE A 509 18.27 17.79 6.45
C ILE A 509 19.14 18.79 5.68
N VAL A 510 19.72 19.77 6.34
CA VAL A 510 20.60 20.77 5.68
C VAL A 510 21.85 20.07 5.12
N ARG A 511 22.50 19.22 5.91
CA ARG A 511 23.70 18.50 5.50
C ARG A 511 23.42 17.48 4.38
N ALA A 512 22.22 16.89 4.33
CA ALA A 512 21.82 16.03 3.22
C ALA A 512 21.79 16.78 1.88
N TYR A 513 21.25 17.99 1.86
CA TYR A 513 21.32 18.85 0.66
C TYR A 513 22.76 19.26 0.31
N GLN A 514 23.58 19.59 1.32
CA GLN A 514 25.00 19.89 1.10
C GLN A 514 25.74 18.71 0.51
N TRP A 515 25.55 17.50 1.10
CA TRP A 515 26.14 16.27 0.58
C TRP A 515 25.79 16.04 -0.89
N ALA A 516 24.50 16.16 -1.23
CA ALA A 516 24.03 15.95 -2.59
C ALA A 516 24.64 16.96 -3.57
N ARG A 517 24.76 18.22 -3.19
CA ARG A 517 25.40 19.27 -4.01
C ARG A 517 26.88 18.96 -4.25
N ASP A 518 27.57 18.55 -3.20
CA ASP A 518 29.02 18.40 -3.24
C ASP A 518 29.45 17.06 -3.88
N HIS A 519 28.61 15.98 -3.81
CA HIS A 519 28.98 14.64 -4.23
C HIS A 519 28.09 14.04 -5.32
N TRP A 520 26.85 14.50 -5.48
CA TRP A 520 25.90 13.91 -6.42
C TRP A 520 25.64 14.77 -7.68
N SER A 521 26.31 15.91 -7.79
CA SER A 521 26.30 16.72 -9.01
C SER A 521 27.06 15.97 -10.14
N PRO A 522 26.58 15.96 -11.39
CA PRO A 522 25.35 16.59 -11.91
C PRO A 522 24.17 15.62 -12.01
N TRP A 523 24.24 14.44 -11.40
CA TRP A 523 23.23 13.39 -11.60
C TRP A 523 22.04 13.46 -10.63
N MET A 524 22.11 14.23 -9.55
CA MET A 524 20.96 14.51 -8.69
C MET A 524 20.22 15.74 -9.19
N GLY A 525 18.92 15.60 -9.50
CA GLY A 525 18.05 16.70 -9.89
C GLY A 525 17.32 17.32 -8.71
N ALA A 526 16.04 16.99 -8.53
CA ALA A 526 15.24 17.51 -7.41
C ALA A 526 15.36 16.62 -6.17
N MET A 527 15.24 17.25 -4.99
CA MET A 527 15.10 16.55 -3.71
C MET A 527 13.95 17.19 -2.92
N THR A 528 12.97 16.38 -2.49
CA THR A 528 11.80 16.84 -1.73
C THR A 528 11.83 16.29 -0.31
N VAL A 529 11.99 17.21 0.65
CA VAL A 529 11.98 16.86 2.08
C VAL A 529 10.57 16.54 2.56
N LEU A 530 10.39 15.60 3.46
CA LEU A 530 9.18 15.35 4.24
C LEU A 530 9.08 16.38 5.36
N SER A 531 8.01 17.09 5.58
CA SER A 531 6.98 17.61 4.71
C SER A 531 6.40 18.91 5.33
N ILE A 532 5.68 19.70 4.59
CA ILE A 532 4.75 20.64 5.22
C ILE A 532 3.57 19.85 5.73
N ALA A 533 3.28 19.98 7.05
CA ALA A 533 2.27 19.14 7.71
C ALA A 533 0.85 19.39 7.15
N ASN A 534 0.11 18.30 6.95
CA ASN A 534 -1.32 18.39 6.69
C ASN A 534 -2.03 18.94 7.94
N PRO A 535 -2.95 19.92 7.79
CA PRO A 535 -3.69 20.50 8.93
C PRO A 535 -4.48 19.50 9.78
N ALA A 536 -4.82 18.34 9.23
CA ALA A 536 -5.57 17.31 9.94
C ALA A 536 -4.70 16.36 10.80
N TRP A 537 -3.37 16.40 10.66
CA TRP A 537 -2.50 15.49 11.40
C TRP A 537 -2.38 15.87 12.87
N THR A 538 -2.29 14.84 13.69
CA THR A 538 -2.04 14.94 15.12
C THR A 538 -0.79 14.14 15.50
N GLU A 539 -0.37 14.21 16.73
CA GLU A 539 0.75 13.39 17.24
C GLU A 539 0.45 11.87 17.18
N ALA A 540 -0.79 11.47 16.91
CA ALA A 540 -1.13 10.06 16.71
C ALA A 540 -0.63 9.50 15.39
N GLU A 541 -0.52 10.35 14.36
CA GLU A 541 -0.07 9.95 13.03
C GLU A 541 1.46 10.01 12.92
N GLU A 542 2.02 9.03 12.22
CA GLU A 542 3.44 8.95 11.91
C GLU A 542 3.94 10.18 11.16
N GLN A 543 3.19 10.64 10.16
CA GLN A 543 3.55 11.73 9.26
C GLN A 543 3.75 13.06 9.99
N TYR A 544 3.08 13.26 11.13
CA TYR A 544 3.29 14.41 12.00
C TYR A 544 4.77 14.56 12.38
N TRP A 545 5.44 13.46 12.73
CA TRP A 545 6.80 13.45 13.24
C TRP A 545 7.89 13.59 12.17
N TRP A 546 7.54 13.31 10.91
CA TRP A 546 8.42 13.57 9.77
C TRP A 546 8.42 15.03 9.34
N SER A 547 7.34 15.77 9.61
CA SER A 547 7.10 17.11 9.10
C SER A 547 8.09 18.13 9.64
N ILE A 548 8.35 19.17 8.81
CA ILE A 548 9.18 20.34 9.14
C ILE A 548 8.36 21.53 9.65
N THR A 549 7.03 21.41 9.62
CA THR A 549 6.07 22.35 10.21
C THR A 549 5.09 21.62 11.12
N ASN A 550 4.35 22.35 11.93
CA ASN A 550 3.18 21.83 12.64
C ASN A 550 1.91 21.99 11.79
N PRO A 551 0.83 21.25 12.08
CA PRO A 551 -0.45 21.31 11.36
C PRO A 551 -1.12 22.71 11.35
N ASP A 552 -0.87 23.51 12.39
CA ASP A 552 -1.34 24.89 12.49
C ASP A 552 -0.54 25.88 11.60
N GLY A 553 0.53 25.40 10.96
CA GLY A 553 1.43 26.19 10.12
C GLY A 553 2.59 26.83 10.88
N SER A 554 2.70 26.67 12.20
CA SER A 554 3.90 27.07 12.92
C SER A 554 5.09 26.21 12.49
N VAL A 555 6.27 26.79 12.51
CA VAL A 555 7.46 26.16 11.94
C VAL A 555 8.27 25.41 13.00
N ARG A 556 8.95 24.34 12.58
CA ARG A 556 9.85 23.55 13.41
C ARG A 556 11.31 23.90 13.12
N PRO A 557 12.27 23.49 13.98
CA PRO A 557 13.70 23.76 13.77
C PRO A 557 14.20 23.42 12.35
N ALA A 558 13.74 22.32 11.76
CA ALA A 558 14.12 21.90 10.42
C ALA A 558 13.68 22.87 9.31
N TYR A 559 12.52 23.51 9.46
CA TYR A 559 12.08 24.55 8.51
C TYR A 559 12.98 25.78 8.56
N GLU A 560 13.27 26.28 9.77
CA GLU A 560 14.14 27.46 9.93
C GLU A 560 15.57 27.20 9.43
N ALA A 561 16.10 26.01 9.70
CA ALA A 561 17.40 25.60 9.20
C ALA A 561 17.44 25.56 7.66
N LEU A 562 16.41 24.98 7.03
CA LEU A 562 16.28 24.99 5.57
C LEU A 562 16.15 26.40 5.02
N LYS A 563 15.34 27.27 5.62
CA LYS A 563 15.15 28.64 5.19
C LYS A 563 16.45 29.42 5.22
N GLY A 564 17.29 29.21 6.23
CA GLY A 564 18.59 29.84 6.39
C GLY A 564 19.73 29.23 5.57
N ALA A 565 19.53 28.01 5.02
CA ALA A 565 20.58 27.32 4.29
C ALA A 565 20.85 27.93 2.90
N PRO A 566 22.09 27.92 2.41
CA PRO A 566 22.41 28.27 1.02
C PRO A 566 21.71 27.34 0.04
N LYS A 567 21.12 27.91 -1.01
CA LYS A 567 20.40 27.18 -2.06
C LYS A 567 21.24 27.11 -3.34
#